data_c4c504efa3636c38f16cd9ca87b01d16
#
_entry.id   c4c504efa3636c38f16cd9ca87b01d16
#
_cell.length_a   1.000
_cell.length_b   1.000
_cell.length_c   1.000
_cell.angle_alpha   90.00
_cell.angle_beta   90.00
_cell.angle_gamma   90.00
#
_symmetry.space_group_name_H-M   'P 1'
#
loop_
_entity.id
_entity.type
_entity.pdbx_description
1 polymer ?
#
loop_
_entity_poly.entity_id
_entity_poly.type
_entity_poly.pdbx_seq_one_letter_code
_entity_poly.pdbx_strand_id
1 'polypeptide(L)'
;WHETVQRVVNGAQDIGARLTEDEAIRLYDYLFNLKGNVAGRMLWQLGTPNNVRLGGDSLVNCWFVDIQKPTDFSWAVERLMLGGGVGFSCDKPERLGTVRSGWVEHLDVNDADYIVPDTREGWGEVIRKVFECYLGDDDNPRNMVYATHLIRPAGVPIKTFGGTASGPEILISGIEKICNVLDNAIGRTMTSVEVLDCMNIIGSIVV
;
A
#
# COMPACT_ATOMS: atom_id res chain seq x y z
N TRP A 1 15.59 -23.88 12.87
CA TRP A 1 14.41 -23.58 13.70
C TRP A 1 14.77 -22.76 14.94
N HIS A 2 15.82 -23.14 15.65
CA HIS A 2 16.32 -22.39 16.82
C HIS A 2 16.47 -20.89 16.54
N GLU A 3 17.20 -20.53 15.50
CA GLU A 3 17.46 -19.13 15.12
C GLU A 3 16.15 -18.34 14.87
N THR A 4 15.20 -18.99 14.19
CA THR A 4 13.88 -18.36 13.92
C THR A 4 13.13 -18.08 15.22
N VAL A 5 13.03 -19.06 16.13
CA VAL A 5 12.33 -18.90 17.39
C VAL A 5 13.01 -17.84 18.26
N GLN A 6 14.34 -17.88 18.36
CA GLN A 6 15.11 -16.89 19.12
C GLN A 6 14.89 -15.47 18.59
N ARG A 7 14.91 -15.31 17.25
CA ARG A 7 14.64 -14.02 16.60
C ARG A 7 13.22 -13.52 16.90
N VAL A 8 12.22 -14.42 16.88
CA VAL A 8 10.81 -14.05 17.19
C VAL A 8 10.67 -13.60 18.65
N VAL A 9 11.28 -14.31 19.60
CA VAL A 9 11.22 -13.93 21.04
C VAL A 9 11.91 -12.60 21.26
N ASN A 10 13.11 -12.39 20.71
CA ASN A 10 13.83 -11.13 20.82
C ASN A 10 13.06 -10.00 20.13
N GLY A 11 12.57 -10.23 18.92
CA GLY A 11 11.80 -9.25 18.17
C GLY A 11 10.49 -8.84 18.85
N ALA A 12 9.86 -9.74 19.61
CA ALA A 12 8.71 -9.39 20.44
C ALA A 12 9.07 -8.36 21.52
N GLN A 13 10.22 -8.53 22.15
CA GLN A 13 10.74 -7.55 23.15
C GLN A 13 11.08 -6.22 22.48
N ASP A 14 11.71 -6.25 21.30
CA ASP A 14 12.11 -5.04 20.56
C ASP A 14 10.91 -4.17 20.15
N ILE A 15 9.76 -4.78 19.86
CA ILE A 15 8.51 -4.06 19.55
C ILE A 15 7.70 -3.69 20.80
N GLY A 16 8.25 -3.92 22.00
CA GLY A 16 7.68 -3.47 23.26
C GLY A 16 6.90 -4.50 24.08
N ALA A 17 6.97 -5.79 23.73
CA ALA A 17 6.44 -6.83 24.61
C ALA A 17 7.28 -6.86 25.91
N ARG A 18 6.61 -6.62 27.05
CA ARG A 18 7.25 -6.62 28.37
C ARG A 18 7.30 -8.03 28.94
N LEU A 19 8.13 -8.89 28.34
CA LEU A 19 8.35 -10.24 28.84
C LEU A 19 9.40 -10.23 29.94
N THR A 20 9.11 -10.89 31.05
CA THR A 20 10.12 -11.28 32.02
C THR A 20 11.02 -12.35 31.41
N GLU A 21 12.19 -12.59 31.99
CA GLU A 21 13.11 -13.63 31.54
C GLU A 21 12.44 -15.03 31.51
N ASP A 22 11.69 -15.36 32.58
CA ASP A 22 10.95 -16.63 32.67
C ASP A 22 9.86 -16.74 31.60
N GLU A 23 9.17 -15.67 31.27
CA GLU A 23 8.16 -15.66 30.19
C GLU A 23 8.80 -15.81 28.81
N ALA A 24 9.93 -15.16 28.58
CA ALA A 24 10.68 -15.32 27.33
C ALA A 24 11.19 -16.76 27.14
N ILE A 25 11.72 -17.39 28.21
CA ILE A 25 12.15 -18.78 28.18
C ILE A 25 10.96 -19.71 27.90
N ARG A 26 9.82 -19.50 28.57
CA ARG A 26 8.61 -20.30 28.35
C ARG A 26 8.05 -20.13 26.95
N LEU A 27 8.04 -18.90 26.43
CA LEU A 27 7.60 -18.62 25.06
C LEU A 27 8.52 -19.33 24.04
N TYR A 28 9.84 -19.25 24.27
CA TYR A 28 10.81 -19.98 23.46
C TYR A 28 10.54 -21.49 23.46
N ASP A 29 10.42 -22.12 24.66
CA ASP A 29 10.15 -23.56 24.77
C ASP A 29 8.84 -23.97 24.10
N TYR A 30 7.80 -23.13 24.24
CA TYR A 30 6.50 -23.37 23.65
C TYR A 30 6.54 -23.39 22.11
N LEU A 31 7.22 -22.39 21.53
CA LEU A 31 7.38 -22.29 20.08
C LEU A 31 8.35 -23.34 19.53
N PHE A 32 9.49 -23.55 20.22
CA PHE A 32 10.53 -24.46 19.77
C PHE A 32 10.03 -25.91 19.71
N ASN A 33 9.25 -26.33 20.70
CA ASN A 33 8.66 -27.68 20.76
C ASN A 33 7.32 -27.81 20.02
N LEU A 34 6.93 -26.80 19.23
CA LEU A 34 5.69 -26.80 18.45
C LEU A 34 4.42 -27.04 19.28
N LYS A 35 4.42 -26.65 20.57
CA LYS A 35 3.24 -26.70 21.43
C LYS A 35 2.21 -25.64 21.03
N GLY A 36 2.63 -24.64 20.30
CA GLY A 36 1.83 -23.61 19.65
C GLY A 36 2.68 -22.80 18.68
N ASN A 37 2.09 -21.84 17.99
CA ASN A 37 2.78 -21.02 17.01
C ASN A 37 2.24 -19.60 17.00
N VAL A 38 3.06 -18.67 16.52
CA VAL A 38 2.64 -17.31 16.17
C VAL A 38 2.17 -17.25 14.71
N ALA A 39 1.54 -16.16 14.31
CA ALA A 39 1.15 -15.96 12.92
C ALA A 39 2.35 -16.14 11.97
N GLY A 40 2.13 -16.74 10.80
CA GLY A 40 3.20 -17.06 9.85
C GLY A 40 4.03 -15.83 9.46
N ARG A 41 3.41 -14.66 9.36
CA ARG A 41 4.10 -13.40 9.07
C ARG A 41 5.04 -12.99 10.21
N MET A 42 4.69 -13.26 11.46
CA MET A 42 5.59 -13.03 12.60
C MET A 42 6.80 -13.97 12.56
N LEU A 43 6.59 -15.26 12.22
CA LEU A 43 7.71 -16.18 12.01
C LEU A 43 8.66 -15.71 10.91
N TRP A 44 8.12 -15.11 9.87
CA TRP A 44 8.90 -14.64 8.73
C TRP A 44 9.56 -13.29 9.00
N GLN A 45 8.86 -12.29 9.53
CA GLN A 45 9.27 -10.89 9.54
C GLN A 45 9.71 -10.37 10.92
N LEU A 46 9.12 -10.84 12.03
CA LEU A 46 9.38 -10.27 13.36
C LEU A 46 10.87 -10.38 13.75
N GLY A 47 11.45 -9.26 14.15
CA GLY A 47 12.87 -9.14 14.50
C GLY A 47 13.83 -9.15 13.30
N THR A 48 13.33 -9.02 12.07
CA THR A 48 14.20 -8.85 10.89
C THR A 48 14.48 -7.35 10.63
N PRO A 49 15.55 -7.01 9.89
CA PRO A 49 15.81 -5.64 9.45
C PRO A 49 14.62 -5.02 8.68
N ASN A 50 13.86 -5.83 7.94
CA ASN A 50 12.64 -5.39 7.27
C ASN A 50 11.57 -4.94 8.26
N ASN A 51 11.32 -5.72 9.30
CA ASN A 51 10.36 -5.36 10.35
C ASN A 51 10.77 -4.07 11.08
N VAL A 52 12.07 -3.92 11.38
CA VAL A 52 12.60 -2.68 11.99
C VAL A 52 12.35 -1.47 11.08
N ARG A 53 12.56 -1.61 9.77
CA ARG A 53 12.37 -0.53 8.79
C ARG A 53 10.90 -0.22 8.49
N LEU A 54 10.06 -1.25 8.38
CA LEU A 54 8.65 -1.13 7.96
C LEU A 54 7.67 -1.00 9.13
N GLY A 55 8.14 -1.26 10.35
CA GLY A 55 7.32 -1.21 11.55
C GLY A 55 6.32 -2.38 11.68
N GLY A 56 5.36 -2.21 12.58
CA GLY A 56 4.35 -3.22 12.90
C GLY A 56 3.46 -3.63 11.73
N ASP A 57 3.27 -2.75 10.77
CA ASP A 57 2.47 -3.01 9.57
C ASP A 57 3.01 -4.19 8.75
N SER A 58 4.33 -4.44 8.78
CA SER A 58 4.94 -5.60 8.14
C SER A 58 4.51 -6.94 8.72
N LEU A 59 3.92 -6.95 9.91
CA LEU A 59 3.46 -8.14 10.63
C LEU A 59 1.98 -8.43 10.42
N VAL A 60 1.22 -7.51 9.79
CA VAL A 60 -0.22 -7.64 9.57
C VAL A 60 -0.51 -8.17 8.16
N ASN A 61 -1.40 -9.17 8.06
CA ASN A 61 -1.77 -9.79 6.79
C ASN A 61 -3.07 -9.26 6.20
N CYS A 62 -3.98 -8.77 7.03
CA CYS A 62 -5.34 -8.45 6.62
C CYS A 62 -5.72 -7.06 7.11
N TRP A 63 -6.22 -6.25 6.19
CA TRP A 63 -6.59 -4.87 6.41
C TRP A 63 -8.02 -4.64 5.95
N PHE A 64 -8.66 -3.62 6.46
CA PHE A 64 -9.97 -3.18 5.98
C PHE A 64 -10.03 -1.65 5.94
N VAL A 65 -10.65 -1.10 4.90
CA VAL A 65 -10.88 0.34 4.75
C VAL A 65 -12.29 0.62 4.21
N ASP A 66 -12.95 1.62 4.75
CA ASP A 66 -14.18 2.19 4.18
C ASP A 66 -13.76 3.40 3.31
N ILE A 67 -14.00 3.30 2.00
CA ILE A 67 -13.54 4.30 1.03
C ILE A 67 -14.40 5.54 1.13
N GLN A 68 -13.83 6.65 1.61
CA GLN A 68 -14.53 7.90 1.88
C GLN A 68 -13.81 9.15 1.34
N LYS A 69 -12.53 9.05 1.04
CA LYS A 69 -11.67 10.17 0.63
C LYS A 69 -10.47 9.68 -0.19
N PRO A 70 -9.80 10.56 -0.97
CA PRO A 70 -8.65 10.22 -1.80
C PRO A 70 -7.53 9.46 -1.07
N THR A 71 -7.26 9.80 0.19
CA THR A 71 -6.22 9.12 0.98
C THR A 71 -6.51 7.65 1.28
N ASP A 72 -7.77 7.20 1.19
CA ASP A 72 -8.12 5.81 1.45
C ASP A 72 -7.66 4.89 0.30
N PHE A 73 -7.66 5.40 -0.93
CA PHE A 73 -7.10 4.68 -2.09
C PHE A 73 -5.58 4.52 -1.98
N SER A 74 -4.86 5.58 -1.62
CA SER A 74 -3.39 5.51 -1.43
C SER A 74 -3.02 4.60 -0.27
N TRP A 75 -3.77 4.65 0.82
CA TRP A 75 -3.58 3.76 1.95
C TRP A 75 -3.72 2.28 1.53
N ALA A 76 -4.71 1.96 0.69
CA ALA A 76 -4.90 0.61 0.15
C ALA A 76 -3.70 0.15 -0.69
N VAL A 77 -3.18 1.02 -1.60
CA VAL A 77 -1.95 0.74 -2.37
C VAL A 77 -0.80 0.36 -1.44
N GLU A 78 -0.54 1.17 -0.42
CA GLU A 78 0.56 0.94 0.50
C GLU A 78 0.43 -0.38 1.28
N ARG A 79 -0.79 -0.76 1.69
CA ARG A 79 -1.03 -2.03 2.41
C ARG A 79 -0.91 -3.24 1.50
N LEU A 80 -1.39 -3.13 0.27
CA LEU A 80 -1.21 -4.15 -0.76
C LEU A 80 0.29 -4.36 -1.07
N MET A 81 1.07 -3.28 -1.23
CA MET A 81 2.52 -3.35 -1.45
C MET A 81 3.31 -3.91 -0.25
N LEU A 82 2.73 -3.96 0.94
CA LEU A 82 3.26 -4.72 2.07
C LEU A 82 2.92 -6.21 1.99
N GLY A 83 2.26 -6.66 0.93
CA GLY A 83 1.81 -8.03 0.76
C GLY A 83 0.62 -8.38 1.65
N GLY A 84 -0.14 -7.38 2.12
CA GLY A 84 -1.38 -7.57 2.87
C GLY A 84 -2.58 -7.73 1.95
N GLY A 85 -3.60 -8.46 2.38
CA GLY A 85 -4.92 -8.43 1.76
C GLY A 85 -5.70 -7.21 2.27
N VAL A 86 -6.31 -6.45 1.39
CA VAL A 86 -7.13 -5.28 1.75
C VAL A 86 -8.58 -5.55 1.38
N GLY A 87 -9.42 -5.79 2.40
CA GLY A 87 -10.87 -5.70 2.25
C GLY A 87 -11.31 -4.24 2.27
N PHE A 88 -12.36 -3.92 1.53
CA PHE A 88 -12.86 -2.54 1.49
C PHE A 88 -14.39 -2.49 1.36
N SER A 89 -14.98 -1.35 1.79
CA SER A 89 -16.36 -1.00 1.54
C SER A 89 -16.42 0.17 0.56
N CYS A 90 -17.36 0.08 -0.39
CA CYS A 90 -17.71 1.13 -1.34
C CYS A 90 -19.22 1.48 -1.27
N ASP A 91 -19.85 1.22 -0.12
CA ASP A 91 -21.32 1.36 0.04
C ASP A 91 -21.79 2.81 0.10
N LYS A 92 -20.89 3.76 0.35
CA LYS A 92 -21.20 5.18 0.55
C LYS A 92 -20.36 6.09 -0.35
N PRO A 93 -20.46 5.93 -1.69
CA PRO A 93 -19.67 6.69 -2.63
C PRO A 93 -19.94 8.21 -2.58
N GLU A 94 -21.11 8.62 -2.05
CA GLU A 94 -21.45 10.03 -1.83
C GLU A 94 -20.47 10.77 -0.89
N ARG A 95 -19.75 10.05 -0.04
CA ARG A 95 -18.73 10.63 0.84
C ARG A 95 -17.50 11.14 0.10
N LEU A 96 -17.24 10.61 -1.10
CA LEU A 96 -16.19 11.10 -1.99
C LEU A 96 -16.54 12.45 -2.63
N GLY A 97 -17.80 12.91 -2.52
CA GLY A 97 -18.27 14.14 -3.12
C GLY A 97 -18.54 14.02 -4.61
N THR A 98 -18.74 15.17 -5.24
CA THR A 98 -18.94 15.27 -6.70
C THR A 98 -17.59 15.26 -7.41
N VAL A 99 -17.48 14.42 -8.43
CA VAL A 99 -16.28 14.38 -9.28
C VAL A 99 -16.21 15.68 -10.09
N ARG A 100 -15.13 16.41 -9.92
CA ARG A 100 -14.85 17.66 -10.65
C ARG A 100 -14.03 17.37 -11.91
N SER A 101 -14.01 18.31 -12.86
CA SER A 101 -13.11 18.21 -14.01
C SER A 101 -11.67 18.28 -13.54
N GLY A 102 -10.93 17.20 -13.73
CA GLY A 102 -9.51 17.06 -13.46
C GLY A 102 -8.77 16.64 -14.72
N TRP A 103 -7.44 16.70 -14.67
CA TRP A 103 -6.58 16.24 -15.75
C TRP A 103 -5.25 15.74 -15.18
N VAL A 104 -4.83 14.57 -15.62
CA VAL A 104 -3.57 13.93 -15.20
C VAL A 104 -2.85 13.39 -16.42
N GLU A 105 -1.58 13.73 -16.58
CA GLU A 105 -0.76 13.30 -17.71
C GLU A 105 0.56 12.71 -17.24
N HIS A 106 0.98 11.62 -17.89
CA HIS A 106 2.32 11.06 -17.71
C HIS A 106 3.28 11.67 -18.72
N LEU A 107 4.31 12.37 -18.21
CA LEU A 107 5.43 12.84 -19.01
C LEU A 107 6.72 12.70 -18.21
N ASP A 108 7.69 11.95 -18.73
CA ASP A 108 9.00 11.77 -18.07
C ASP A 108 9.90 13.01 -18.27
N VAL A 109 9.52 14.11 -17.61
CA VAL A 109 10.23 15.38 -17.61
C VAL A 109 10.67 15.73 -16.18
N ASN A 110 11.77 16.49 -16.07
CA ASN A 110 12.35 16.83 -14.77
C ASN A 110 11.57 17.91 -14.00
N ASP A 111 10.72 18.66 -14.68
CA ASP A 111 9.86 19.73 -14.14
C ASP A 111 8.39 19.28 -13.99
N ALA A 112 8.14 17.95 -13.98
CA ALA A 112 6.82 17.40 -13.66
C ALA A 112 6.37 17.82 -12.25
N ASP A 113 5.06 18.03 -12.06
CA ASP A 113 4.47 18.40 -10.76
C ASP A 113 4.76 17.33 -9.68
N TYR A 114 4.92 16.07 -10.11
CA TYR A 114 5.30 14.99 -9.22
C TYR A 114 6.19 13.96 -9.93
N ILE A 115 7.42 13.79 -9.45
CA ILE A 115 8.31 12.71 -9.90
C ILE A 115 8.18 11.57 -8.90
N VAL A 116 7.66 10.44 -9.35
CA VAL A 116 7.34 9.28 -8.48
C VAL A 116 8.62 8.62 -7.98
N PRO A 117 8.92 8.66 -6.66
CA PRO A 117 10.05 7.92 -6.12
C PRO A 117 9.85 6.42 -6.26
N ASP A 118 10.93 5.66 -6.39
CA ASP A 118 10.92 4.20 -6.41
C ASP A 118 10.69 3.60 -5.00
N THR A 119 9.58 3.97 -4.40
CA THR A 119 9.18 3.58 -3.04
C THR A 119 7.67 3.30 -3.01
N ARG A 120 7.26 2.48 -2.04
CA ARG A 120 5.84 2.20 -1.76
C ARG A 120 5.05 3.50 -1.52
N GLU A 121 5.63 4.38 -0.71
CA GLU A 121 5.03 5.67 -0.35
C GLU A 121 4.88 6.57 -1.59
N GLY A 122 5.86 6.54 -2.49
CA GLY A 122 5.81 7.28 -3.76
C GLY A 122 4.67 6.81 -4.67
N TRP A 123 4.46 5.51 -4.75
CA TRP A 123 3.34 4.94 -5.50
C TRP A 123 1.98 5.28 -4.85
N GLY A 124 1.89 5.18 -3.52
CA GLY A 124 0.69 5.62 -2.80
C GLY A 124 0.39 7.10 -3.02
N GLU A 125 1.42 7.94 -2.95
CA GLU A 125 1.29 9.38 -3.08
C GLU A 125 0.81 9.81 -4.49
N VAL A 126 1.34 9.21 -5.58
CA VAL A 126 0.85 9.54 -6.92
C VAL A 126 -0.63 9.16 -7.07
N ILE A 127 -1.05 8.01 -6.55
CA ILE A 127 -2.46 7.60 -6.57
C ILE A 127 -3.32 8.59 -5.77
N ARG A 128 -2.87 9.03 -4.58
CA ARG A 128 -3.57 10.05 -3.81
C ARG A 128 -3.77 11.34 -4.63
N LYS A 129 -2.71 11.84 -5.24
CA LYS A 129 -2.74 13.05 -6.06
C LYS A 129 -3.67 12.92 -7.27
N VAL A 130 -3.68 11.78 -7.94
CA VAL A 130 -4.63 11.49 -9.04
C VAL A 130 -6.07 11.66 -8.55
N PHE A 131 -6.43 11.01 -7.44
CA PHE A 131 -7.78 11.16 -6.89
C PHE A 131 -8.07 12.57 -6.40
N GLU A 132 -7.10 13.29 -5.85
CA GLU A 132 -7.28 14.69 -5.44
C GLU A 132 -7.54 15.63 -6.61
N CYS A 133 -6.99 15.38 -7.79
CA CYS A 133 -7.32 16.17 -8.99
C CYS A 133 -8.81 16.12 -9.31
N TYR A 134 -9.49 15.02 -9.02
CA TYR A 134 -10.91 14.80 -9.34
C TYR A 134 -11.86 14.90 -8.16
N LEU A 135 -11.41 14.52 -6.96
CA LEU A 135 -12.26 14.41 -5.75
C LEU A 135 -11.80 15.34 -4.60
N GLY A 136 -10.71 16.09 -4.80
CA GLY A 136 -10.20 17.02 -3.82
C GLY A 136 -11.09 18.26 -3.68
N ASP A 137 -10.83 19.04 -2.65
CA ASP A 137 -11.42 20.36 -2.41
C ASP A 137 -10.79 21.46 -3.32
N ASP A 138 -11.19 22.70 -3.12
CA ASP A 138 -10.72 23.81 -3.96
C ASP A 138 -9.24 24.16 -3.73
N ASP A 139 -8.64 23.73 -2.63
CA ASP A 139 -7.21 23.92 -2.32
C ASP A 139 -6.33 22.89 -3.05
N ASN A 140 -6.89 21.79 -3.52
CA ASN A 140 -6.17 20.78 -4.29
C ASN A 140 -6.06 21.18 -5.77
N PRO A 141 -4.88 20.93 -6.40
CA PRO A 141 -4.72 21.11 -7.85
C PRO A 141 -5.73 20.23 -8.61
N ARG A 142 -6.24 20.75 -9.73
CA ARG A 142 -7.12 19.99 -10.63
C ARG A 142 -6.36 19.29 -11.74
N ASN A 143 -5.09 19.69 -11.94
CA ASN A 143 -4.24 19.18 -13.01
C ASN A 143 -2.92 18.72 -12.41
N MET A 144 -2.36 17.65 -12.98
CA MET A 144 -1.05 17.15 -12.57
C MET A 144 -0.33 16.49 -13.75
N VAL A 145 0.91 16.89 -13.95
CA VAL A 145 1.88 16.12 -14.74
C VAL A 145 2.71 15.28 -13.78
N TYR A 146 2.83 13.98 -14.04
CA TYR A 146 3.71 13.12 -13.23
C TYR A 146 4.74 12.40 -14.11
N ALA A 147 5.90 12.09 -13.52
CA ALA A 147 7.00 11.39 -14.16
C ALA A 147 7.37 10.11 -13.38
N THR A 148 7.85 9.10 -14.09
CA THR A 148 8.16 7.78 -13.52
C THR A 148 9.61 7.34 -13.73
N HIS A 149 10.46 8.16 -14.31
CA HIS A 149 11.85 7.84 -14.66
C HIS A 149 12.75 7.45 -13.48
N LEU A 150 12.32 7.69 -12.24
CA LEU A 150 13.00 7.21 -11.04
C LEU A 150 12.62 5.77 -10.64
N ILE A 151 11.52 5.24 -11.19
CA ILE A 151 11.08 3.88 -10.87
C ILE A 151 12.00 2.88 -11.56
N ARG A 152 12.45 1.87 -10.82
CA ARG A 152 13.27 0.78 -11.37
C ARG A 152 12.55 0.03 -12.49
N PRO A 153 13.27 -0.43 -13.52
CA PRO A 153 12.66 -1.19 -14.61
C PRO A 153 12.15 -2.56 -14.15
N ALA A 154 11.26 -3.13 -14.95
CA ALA A 154 10.75 -4.49 -14.73
C ALA A 154 11.89 -5.52 -14.65
N GLY A 155 11.71 -6.55 -13.81
CA GLY A 155 12.65 -7.64 -13.64
C GLY A 155 13.77 -7.39 -12.62
N VAL A 156 13.94 -6.18 -12.11
CA VAL A 156 14.92 -5.89 -11.04
C VAL A 156 14.50 -6.58 -9.74
N PRO A 157 15.40 -7.33 -9.05
CA PRO A 157 15.05 -8.02 -7.81
C PRO A 157 14.59 -7.07 -6.69
N ILE A 158 13.50 -7.44 -6.02
CA ILE A 158 13.00 -6.74 -4.83
C ILE A 158 13.68 -7.34 -3.59
N LYS A 159 14.50 -6.53 -2.90
CA LYS A 159 15.31 -7.00 -1.75
C LYS A 159 14.52 -7.25 -0.48
N THR A 160 13.29 -6.73 -0.36
CA THR A 160 12.54 -6.74 0.91
C THR A 160 11.67 -7.97 1.10
N PHE A 161 10.84 -8.30 0.12
CA PHE A 161 9.89 -9.42 0.16
C PHE A 161 10.25 -10.52 -0.85
N GLY A 162 11.29 -10.31 -1.66
CA GLY A 162 11.62 -11.18 -2.78
C GLY A 162 10.78 -10.87 -4.02
N GLY A 163 10.99 -11.63 -5.10
CA GLY A 163 10.36 -11.37 -6.39
C GLY A 163 11.08 -10.29 -7.20
N THR A 164 10.43 -9.83 -8.25
CA THR A 164 10.96 -8.84 -9.20
C THR A 164 10.02 -7.66 -9.34
N ALA A 165 10.58 -6.48 -9.60
CA ALA A 165 9.81 -5.27 -9.87
C ALA A 165 9.00 -5.41 -11.16
N SER A 166 7.81 -4.81 -11.18
CA SER A 166 6.92 -4.77 -12.35
C SER A 166 7.28 -3.67 -13.35
N GLY A 167 8.11 -2.70 -12.95
CA GLY A 167 8.39 -1.50 -13.75
C GLY A 167 7.32 -0.42 -13.62
N PRO A 168 7.51 0.74 -14.27
CA PRO A 168 6.57 1.86 -14.20
C PRO A 168 5.32 1.65 -15.06
N GLU A 169 5.35 0.80 -16.08
CA GLU A 169 4.29 0.67 -17.11
C GLU A 169 2.95 0.24 -16.49
N ILE A 170 3.00 -0.63 -15.50
CA ILE A 170 1.77 -1.08 -14.81
C ILE A 170 1.12 0.04 -14.02
N LEU A 171 1.91 0.91 -13.38
CA LEU A 171 1.43 2.09 -12.68
C LEU A 171 0.82 3.10 -13.64
N ILE A 172 1.50 3.40 -14.75
CA ILE A 172 1.02 4.32 -15.80
C ILE A 172 -0.31 3.84 -16.34
N SER A 173 -0.39 2.58 -16.81
CA SER A 173 -1.63 2.00 -17.33
C SER A 173 -2.75 1.96 -16.29
N GLY A 174 -2.42 1.72 -15.02
CA GLY A 174 -3.39 1.75 -13.93
C GLY A 174 -3.95 3.16 -13.69
N ILE A 175 -3.10 4.18 -13.67
CA ILE A 175 -3.51 5.58 -13.53
C ILE A 175 -4.41 6.00 -14.70
N GLU A 176 -4.05 5.67 -15.93
CA GLU A 176 -4.87 5.96 -17.12
C GLU A 176 -6.28 5.34 -16.99
N LYS A 177 -6.38 4.09 -16.53
CA LYS A 177 -7.67 3.44 -16.30
C LYS A 177 -8.48 4.11 -15.19
N ILE A 178 -7.84 4.52 -14.10
CA ILE A 178 -8.49 5.26 -13.01
C ILE A 178 -9.02 6.60 -13.54
N CYS A 179 -8.21 7.35 -14.29
CA CYS A 179 -8.63 8.61 -14.90
C CYS A 179 -9.84 8.41 -15.81
N ASN A 180 -9.87 7.36 -16.63
CA ASN A 180 -11.02 7.05 -17.49
C ASN A 180 -12.31 6.80 -16.67
N VAL A 181 -12.23 6.13 -15.51
CA VAL A 181 -13.40 5.96 -14.61
C VAL A 181 -13.86 7.31 -14.06
N LEU A 182 -12.92 8.14 -13.61
CA LEU A 182 -13.20 9.45 -13.02
C LEU A 182 -13.76 10.43 -14.06
N ASP A 183 -13.22 10.45 -15.28
CA ASP A 183 -13.70 11.28 -16.39
C ASP A 183 -15.16 11.00 -16.74
N ASN A 184 -15.55 9.72 -16.71
CA ASN A 184 -16.95 9.31 -16.95
C ASN A 184 -17.91 9.70 -15.81
N ALA A 185 -17.38 10.06 -14.64
CA ALA A 185 -18.15 10.47 -13.47
C ALA A 185 -18.19 11.99 -13.26
N ILE A 186 -17.51 12.79 -14.09
CA ILE A 186 -17.46 14.25 -13.95
C ILE A 186 -18.88 14.85 -13.83
N GLY A 187 -19.06 15.72 -12.85
CA GLY A 187 -20.31 16.43 -12.57
C GLY A 187 -21.31 15.68 -11.71
N ARG A 188 -21.01 14.46 -11.29
CA ARG A 188 -21.82 13.64 -10.38
C ARG A 188 -20.97 12.91 -9.35
N THR A 189 -21.62 12.32 -8.38
CA THR A 189 -20.98 11.37 -7.46
C THR A 189 -20.68 10.06 -8.18
N MET A 190 -19.57 9.42 -7.84
CA MET A 190 -19.26 8.06 -8.29
C MET A 190 -20.32 7.07 -7.80
N THR A 191 -20.54 6.01 -8.55
CA THR A 191 -21.32 4.85 -8.10
C THR A 191 -20.42 3.90 -7.29
N SER A 192 -21.03 3.02 -6.47
CA SER A 192 -20.29 1.96 -5.76
C SER A 192 -19.51 1.06 -6.73
N VAL A 193 -20.04 0.83 -7.94
CA VAL A 193 -19.34 0.03 -8.98
C VAL A 193 -18.08 0.75 -9.47
N GLU A 194 -18.14 2.05 -9.72
CA GLU A 194 -16.97 2.83 -10.15
C GLU A 194 -15.89 2.90 -9.06
N VAL A 195 -16.28 3.00 -7.79
CA VAL A 195 -15.33 2.90 -6.67
C VAL A 195 -14.71 1.50 -6.61
N LEU A 196 -15.52 0.44 -6.78
CA LEU A 196 -15.05 -0.94 -6.87
C LEU A 196 -14.07 -1.14 -8.03
N ASP A 197 -14.36 -0.57 -9.21
CA ASP A 197 -13.48 -0.66 -10.37
C ASP A 197 -12.14 0.02 -10.11
N CYS A 198 -12.12 1.20 -9.49
CA CYS A 198 -10.90 1.87 -9.07
C CYS A 198 -10.07 1.00 -8.11
N MET A 199 -10.71 0.36 -7.12
CA MET A 199 -10.03 -0.52 -6.18
C MET A 199 -9.47 -1.78 -6.85
N ASN A 200 -10.18 -2.36 -7.83
CA ASN A 200 -9.71 -3.49 -8.62
C ASN A 200 -8.51 -3.10 -9.50
N ILE A 201 -8.54 -1.91 -10.12
CA ILE A 201 -7.41 -1.36 -10.87
C ILE A 201 -6.20 -1.20 -9.94
N ILE A 202 -6.38 -0.63 -8.74
CA ILE A 202 -5.33 -0.51 -7.73
C ILE A 202 -4.75 -1.89 -7.37
N GLY A 203 -5.59 -2.89 -7.16
CA GLY A 203 -5.15 -4.27 -6.94
C GLY A 203 -4.27 -4.78 -8.08
N SER A 204 -4.61 -4.47 -9.34
CA SER A 204 -3.84 -4.89 -10.52
C SER A 204 -2.51 -4.15 -10.69
N ILE A 205 -2.35 -2.96 -10.11
CA ILE A 205 -1.08 -2.20 -10.15
C ILE A 205 -0.03 -2.85 -9.24
N VAL A 206 -0.46 -3.48 -8.15
CA VAL A 206 0.44 -3.98 -7.10
C VAL A 206 0.90 -5.43 -7.32
N VAL A 207 0.27 -6.17 -8.22
CA VAL A 207 0.54 -7.62 -8.47
C VAL A 207 1.79 -7.84 -9.33
#